data_f68cdd7b9bb669ef5c4af307517fcb8f
#
_entry.id   f68cdd7b9bb669ef5c4af307517fcb8f
#
_cell.length_a   1.000
_cell.length_b   1.000
_cell.length_c   1.000
_cell.angle_alpha   90.00
_cell.angle_beta   90.00
_cell.angle_gamma   90.00
#
_symmetry.space_group_name_H-M   'P 1'
#
loop_
_entity.id
_entity.type
_entity.pdbx_description
1 polymer ?
#
loop_
_entity_poly.entity_id
_entity_poly.type
_entity_poly.pdbx_seq_one_letter_code
_entity_poly.pdbx_strand_id
1 'polypeptide(L)'
;MKRLQQIVRALGVCLVVVVAAGCYYPPPPGVYTTIPPGTFDRAWSAVIGAFGDEGVQITHQDRAAGAIRGVRGSVNVSADIRTQADGSVRVEFGAGGNVAADPTLNDRISRSYNRRMGR
;
A
#
# COMPACT_ATOMS: atom_id res chain seq x y z
N MET A 1 -3.09 -63.68 4.10
CA MET A 1 -2.18 -62.64 4.65
C MET A 1 -1.51 -61.80 3.57
N LYS A 2 -1.01 -62.35 2.48
CA LYS A 2 -0.39 -61.55 1.42
C LYS A 2 -1.36 -60.57 0.71
N ARG A 3 -2.63 -60.91 0.58
CA ARG A 3 -3.65 -60.04 -0.02
C ARG A 3 -3.99 -58.82 0.85
N LEU A 4 -3.94 -58.96 2.15
CA LEU A 4 -4.23 -57.89 3.09
C LEU A 4 -3.12 -56.83 3.08
N GLN A 5 -1.86 -57.27 2.96
CA GLN A 5 -0.71 -56.36 2.85
C GLN A 5 -0.69 -55.58 1.52
N GLN A 6 -1.17 -56.22 0.45
CA GLN A 6 -1.28 -55.50 -0.85
C GLN A 6 -2.38 -54.44 -0.82
N ILE A 7 -3.49 -54.72 -0.15
CA ILE A 7 -4.59 -53.77 -0.01
C ILE A 7 -4.18 -52.56 0.86
N VAL A 8 -3.46 -52.83 1.97
CA VAL A 8 -2.94 -51.75 2.83
C VAL A 8 -1.91 -50.90 2.12
N ARG A 9 -1.05 -51.49 1.28
CA ARG A 9 -0.07 -50.71 0.47
C ARG A 9 -0.75 -49.88 -0.59
N ALA A 10 -1.78 -50.40 -1.25
CA ALA A 10 -2.55 -49.69 -2.26
C ALA A 10 -3.34 -48.52 -1.64
N LEU A 11 -3.94 -48.73 -0.48
CA LEU A 11 -4.62 -47.68 0.28
C LEU A 11 -3.68 -46.58 0.79
N GLY A 12 -2.49 -46.97 1.24
CA GLY A 12 -1.47 -46.02 1.69
C GLY A 12 -0.98 -45.10 0.54
N VAL A 13 -0.76 -45.68 -0.64
CA VAL A 13 -0.32 -44.91 -1.82
C VAL A 13 -1.41 -43.96 -2.31
N CYS A 14 -2.67 -44.41 -2.31
CA CYS A 14 -3.80 -43.54 -2.67
C CYS A 14 -4.00 -42.39 -1.67
N LEU A 15 -3.80 -42.61 -0.38
CA LEU A 15 -3.93 -41.60 0.64
C LEU A 15 -2.84 -40.50 0.50
N VAL A 16 -1.62 -40.89 0.20
CA VAL A 16 -0.50 -39.95 -0.01
C VAL A 16 -0.72 -39.09 -1.26
N VAL A 17 -1.24 -39.67 -2.34
CA VAL A 17 -1.54 -38.92 -3.58
C VAL A 17 -2.66 -37.90 -3.38
N VAL A 18 -3.67 -38.24 -2.58
CA VAL A 18 -4.79 -37.33 -2.29
C VAL A 18 -4.32 -36.13 -1.44
N VAL A 19 -3.42 -36.35 -0.50
CA VAL A 19 -2.86 -35.26 0.33
C VAL A 19 -1.97 -34.34 -0.49
N ALA A 20 -1.19 -34.88 -1.44
CA ALA A 20 -0.35 -34.08 -2.33
C ALA A 20 -1.20 -33.25 -3.32
N ALA A 21 -2.32 -33.75 -3.79
CA ALA A 21 -3.24 -33.01 -4.67
C ALA A 21 -4.02 -31.90 -3.95
N GLY A 22 -4.21 -32.01 -2.65
CA GLY A 22 -4.96 -31.02 -1.85
C GLY A 22 -4.18 -29.72 -1.55
N CYS A 23 -2.85 -29.72 -1.77
CA CYS A 23 -2.03 -28.53 -1.48
C CYS A 23 -1.85 -27.57 -2.67
N TYR A 24 -2.29 -27.96 -3.85
CA TYR A 24 -2.17 -27.13 -5.05
C TYR A 24 -3.54 -26.67 -5.51
N TYR A 25 -3.96 -25.51 -4.98
CA TYR A 25 -5.16 -24.83 -5.46
C TYR A 25 -4.71 -23.60 -6.25
N PRO A 26 -4.63 -23.65 -7.59
CA PRO A 26 -4.42 -22.45 -8.36
C PRO A 26 -5.62 -21.52 -8.12
N PRO A 27 -5.41 -20.23 -7.82
CA PRO A 27 -6.51 -19.30 -7.69
C PRO A 27 -7.30 -19.32 -9.00
N PRO A 28 -8.65 -19.37 -8.97
CA PRO A 28 -9.44 -19.37 -10.19
C PRO A 28 -9.11 -18.13 -11.00
N PRO A 29 -8.90 -18.25 -12.33
CA PRO A 29 -8.63 -17.12 -13.19
C PRO A 29 -9.82 -16.15 -13.12
N GLY A 30 -9.57 -14.89 -12.75
CA GLY A 30 -10.57 -13.83 -12.64
C GLY A 30 -10.92 -13.37 -11.25
N VAL A 31 -10.43 -14.02 -10.17
CA VAL A 31 -10.49 -13.49 -8.80
C VAL A 31 -9.16 -12.81 -8.49
N TYR A 32 -8.84 -11.82 -9.26
CA TYR A 32 -7.91 -10.82 -8.78
C TYR A 32 -8.73 -9.88 -7.91
N THR A 33 -8.47 -9.87 -6.60
CA THR A 33 -8.78 -8.70 -5.79
C THR A 33 -7.88 -7.61 -6.33
N THR A 34 -8.30 -6.97 -7.37
CA THR A 34 -7.67 -5.77 -7.84
C THR A 34 -8.00 -4.68 -6.84
N ILE A 35 -7.12 -4.54 -5.87
CA ILE A 35 -6.75 -3.19 -5.46
C ILE A 35 -6.43 -2.52 -6.77
N PRO A 36 -7.17 -1.47 -7.19
CA PRO A 36 -6.89 -0.84 -8.47
C PRO A 36 -5.39 -0.60 -8.53
N PRO A 37 -4.66 -1.16 -9.52
CA PRO A 37 -3.25 -0.90 -9.64
C PRO A 37 -3.09 0.60 -9.74
N GLY A 38 -2.41 1.20 -8.78
CA GLY A 38 -2.20 2.63 -8.76
C GLY A 38 -2.83 3.40 -7.62
N THR A 39 -3.52 2.78 -6.65
CA THR A 39 -4.02 3.55 -5.48
C THR A 39 -2.86 4.16 -4.69
N PHE A 40 -1.80 3.40 -4.43
CA PHE A 40 -0.59 3.94 -3.84
C PHE A 40 0.10 4.93 -4.78
N ASP A 41 0.29 4.57 -6.04
CA ASP A 41 0.93 5.43 -7.04
C ASP A 41 0.15 6.71 -7.26
N ARG A 42 -1.16 6.63 -7.29
CA ARG A 42 -2.04 7.79 -7.40
C ARG A 42 -1.92 8.71 -6.19
N ALA A 43 -1.93 8.15 -4.99
CA ALA A 43 -1.74 8.89 -3.75
C ALA A 43 -0.34 9.54 -3.71
N TRP A 44 0.69 8.80 -4.09
CA TRP A 44 2.05 9.30 -4.18
C TRP A 44 2.16 10.52 -5.10
N SER A 45 1.65 10.39 -6.32
CA SER A 45 1.64 11.49 -7.29
C SER A 45 0.81 12.68 -6.83
N ALA A 46 -0.32 12.41 -6.16
CA ALA A 46 -1.19 13.46 -5.61
C ALA A 46 -0.50 14.24 -4.49
N VAL A 47 0.28 13.58 -3.63
CA VAL A 47 1.08 14.25 -2.58
C VAL A 47 2.15 15.13 -3.20
N ILE A 48 2.90 14.60 -4.17
CA ILE A 48 3.94 15.38 -4.87
C ILE A 48 3.31 16.61 -5.54
N GLY A 49 2.18 16.43 -6.22
CA GLY A 49 1.46 17.54 -6.84
C GLY A 49 0.93 18.56 -5.83
N ALA A 50 0.41 18.10 -4.70
CA ALA A 50 -0.08 18.98 -3.62
C ALA A 50 1.06 19.81 -3.01
N PHE A 51 2.24 19.22 -2.82
CA PHE A 51 3.42 19.95 -2.37
C PHE A 51 3.82 21.03 -3.39
N GLY A 52 3.82 20.67 -4.68
CA GLY A 52 4.11 21.64 -5.76
C GLY A 52 3.08 22.76 -5.82
N ASP A 53 1.80 22.48 -5.65
CA ASP A 53 0.72 23.49 -5.65
C ASP A 53 0.91 24.53 -4.54
N GLU A 54 1.43 24.13 -3.40
CA GLU A 54 1.66 25.00 -2.25
C GLU A 54 3.09 25.53 -2.14
N GLY A 55 3.91 25.34 -3.18
CA GLY A 55 5.28 25.84 -3.22
C GLY A 55 6.25 25.16 -2.26
N VAL A 56 5.99 23.92 -1.89
CA VAL A 56 6.86 23.12 -1.04
C VAL A 56 7.95 22.48 -1.90
N GLN A 57 9.21 22.69 -1.52
CA GLN A 57 10.33 22.01 -2.14
C GLN A 57 10.53 20.63 -1.51
N ILE A 58 10.45 19.58 -2.31
CA ILE A 58 10.65 18.22 -1.86
C ILE A 58 12.14 17.99 -1.63
N THR A 59 12.49 17.54 -0.43
CA THR A 59 13.88 17.31 -0.01
C THR A 59 14.21 15.85 0.14
N HIS A 60 13.19 15.00 0.36
CA HIS A 60 13.38 13.56 0.56
C HIS A 60 12.17 12.80 0.06
N GLN A 61 12.41 11.71 -0.64
CA GLN A 61 11.40 10.75 -1.08
C GLN A 61 11.89 9.34 -0.77
N ASP A 62 11.11 8.57 -0.01
CA ASP A 62 11.35 7.16 0.22
C ASP A 62 10.06 6.39 -0.08
N ARG A 63 10.00 5.84 -1.28
CA ARG A 63 8.81 5.15 -1.76
C ARG A 63 8.57 3.84 -1.01
N ALA A 64 9.61 3.14 -0.60
CA ALA A 64 9.50 1.90 0.16
C ALA A 64 8.90 2.13 1.54
N ALA A 65 9.28 3.23 2.20
CA ALA A 65 8.71 3.64 3.49
C ALA A 65 7.39 4.41 3.34
N GLY A 66 7.04 4.86 2.13
CA GLY A 66 5.89 5.72 1.89
C GLY A 66 6.06 7.12 2.44
N ALA A 67 7.30 7.64 2.51
CA ALA A 67 7.60 8.91 3.14
C ALA A 67 8.02 9.96 2.11
N ILE A 68 7.44 11.15 2.21
CA ILE A 68 7.83 12.33 1.46
C ILE A 68 8.06 13.46 2.43
N ARG A 69 9.19 14.15 2.30
CA ARG A 69 9.56 15.31 3.12
C ARG A 69 9.82 16.50 2.23
N GLY A 70 9.46 17.67 2.71
CA GLY A 70 9.70 18.89 2.00
C GLY A 70 9.82 20.09 2.93
N VAL A 71 10.21 21.23 2.35
CA VAL A 71 10.34 22.50 3.08
C VAL A 71 9.69 23.63 2.28
N ARG A 72 9.11 24.57 2.99
CA ARG A 72 8.67 25.85 2.46
C ARG A 72 9.15 26.95 3.41
N GLY A 73 10.23 27.63 3.04
CA GLY A 73 10.88 28.57 3.94
C GLY A 73 11.41 27.86 5.20
N SER A 74 10.94 28.27 6.36
CA SER A 74 11.29 27.68 7.66
C SER A 74 10.31 26.59 8.13
N VAL A 75 9.31 26.23 7.34
CA VAL A 75 8.35 25.20 7.66
C VAL A 75 8.74 23.89 7.00
N ASN A 76 8.82 22.83 7.81
CA ASN A 76 9.03 21.46 7.33
C ASN A 76 7.68 20.77 7.19
N VAL A 77 7.46 20.10 6.07
CA VAL A 77 6.26 19.32 5.84
C VAL A 77 6.58 17.87 5.58
N SER A 78 5.69 16.99 5.98
CA SER A 78 5.84 15.56 5.80
C SER A 78 4.53 14.95 5.33
N ALA A 79 4.65 13.90 4.53
CA ALA A 79 3.53 13.03 4.18
C ALA A 79 3.94 11.58 4.34
N ASP A 80 3.13 10.81 5.01
CA ASP A 80 3.31 9.37 5.18
C ASP A 80 2.14 8.65 4.52
N ILE A 81 2.46 7.82 3.54
CA ILE A 81 1.48 7.09 2.73
C ILE A 81 1.55 5.63 3.11
N ARG A 82 0.43 5.07 3.56
CA ARG A 82 0.35 3.69 4.02
C ARG A 82 -0.80 2.97 3.36
N THR A 83 -0.54 1.75 2.88
CA THR A 83 -1.59 0.83 2.45
C THR A 83 -2.16 0.13 3.67
N GLN A 84 -3.47 0.20 3.85
CA GLN A 84 -4.21 -0.45 4.94
C GLN A 84 -4.42 -1.94 4.64
N ALA A 85 -4.83 -2.71 5.65
CA ALA A 85 -5.11 -4.13 5.51
C ALA A 85 -6.26 -4.43 4.52
N ASP A 86 -7.21 -3.51 4.36
CA ASP A 86 -8.32 -3.62 3.41
C ASP A 86 -7.95 -3.16 1.97
N GLY A 87 -6.68 -2.79 1.74
CA GLY A 87 -6.17 -2.32 0.46
C GLY A 87 -6.36 -0.81 0.22
N SER A 88 -7.08 -0.09 1.07
CA SER A 88 -7.18 1.36 0.98
C SER A 88 -5.85 2.03 1.33
N VAL A 89 -5.67 3.26 0.87
CA VAL A 89 -4.47 4.04 1.15
C VAL A 89 -4.83 5.19 2.09
N ARG A 90 -4.06 5.29 3.17
CA ARG A 90 -4.14 6.39 4.13
C ARG A 90 -2.92 7.29 3.97
N VAL A 91 -3.17 8.59 3.91
CA VAL A 91 -2.12 9.61 3.86
C VAL A 91 -2.23 10.50 5.09
N GLU A 92 -1.11 10.64 5.81
CA GLU A 92 -1.01 11.52 6.96
C GLU A 92 -0.06 12.67 6.63
N PHE A 93 -0.52 13.89 6.83
CA PHE A 93 0.28 15.09 6.66
C PHE A 93 0.71 15.64 8.00
N GLY A 94 1.96 16.08 8.08
CA GLY A 94 2.52 16.72 9.26
C GLY A 94 3.28 17.98 8.90
N ALA A 95 3.38 18.88 9.87
CA ALA A 95 4.17 20.09 9.74
C ALA A 95 5.05 20.26 10.98
N GLY A 96 6.25 20.80 10.78
CA GLY A 96 7.23 21.04 11.83
C GLY A 96 8.05 22.28 11.53
N GLY A 97 9.09 22.52 12.35
CA GLY A 97 9.89 23.73 12.25
C GLY A 97 9.10 24.96 12.69
N ASN A 98 9.26 26.07 11.97
CA ASN A 98 8.55 27.31 12.30
C ASN A 98 7.13 27.31 11.71
N VAL A 99 6.24 26.50 12.27
CA VAL A 99 4.85 26.35 11.82
C VAL A 99 4.10 27.68 11.93
N ALA A 100 4.45 28.53 12.87
CA ALA A 100 3.83 29.84 13.04
C ALA A 100 4.04 30.80 11.85
N ALA A 101 5.05 30.56 11.02
CA ALA A 101 5.30 31.34 9.80
C ALA A 101 4.22 31.07 8.73
N ASP A 102 3.64 29.88 8.72
CA ASP A 102 2.55 29.51 7.81
C ASP A 102 1.64 28.45 8.47
N PRO A 103 0.78 28.85 9.39
CA PRO A 103 -0.01 27.91 10.20
C PRO A 103 -1.08 27.14 9.41
N THR A 104 -1.44 27.59 8.20
CA THR A 104 -2.46 26.96 7.35
C THR A 104 -1.86 26.12 6.23
N LEU A 105 -0.55 26.03 6.12
CA LEU A 105 0.11 25.32 5.03
C LEU A 105 -0.30 23.85 4.97
N ASN A 106 -0.30 23.18 6.12
CA ASN A 106 -0.68 21.76 6.21
C ASN A 106 -2.12 21.53 5.73
N ASP A 107 -3.04 22.39 6.10
CA ASP A 107 -4.45 22.33 5.67
C ASP A 107 -4.61 22.57 4.17
N ARG A 108 -3.84 23.50 3.62
CA ARG A 108 -3.85 23.78 2.17
C ARG A 108 -3.31 22.60 1.38
N ILE A 109 -2.24 21.98 1.84
CA ILE A 109 -1.67 20.76 1.24
C ILE A 109 -2.71 19.64 1.26
N SER A 110 -3.37 19.42 2.38
CA SER A 110 -4.40 18.39 2.52
C SER A 110 -5.58 18.63 1.57
N ARG A 111 -6.04 19.86 1.44
CA ARG A 111 -7.09 20.20 0.48
C ARG A 111 -6.66 20.01 -0.97
N SER A 112 -5.44 20.39 -1.32
CA SER A 112 -4.89 20.18 -2.65
C SER A 112 -4.79 18.68 -2.98
N TYR A 113 -4.31 17.89 -2.04
CA TYR A 113 -4.29 16.44 -2.15
C TYR A 113 -5.68 15.86 -2.41
N ASN A 114 -6.67 16.26 -1.64
CA ASN A 114 -8.06 15.77 -1.79
C ASN A 114 -8.63 16.13 -3.16
N ARG A 115 -8.40 17.35 -3.65
CA ARG A 115 -8.82 17.73 -5.02
C ARG A 115 -8.19 16.85 -6.08
N ARG A 116 -6.90 16.51 -5.94
CA ARG A 116 -6.18 15.63 -6.88
C ARG A 116 -6.68 14.19 -6.83
N MET A 117 -7.18 13.75 -5.67
CA MET A 117 -7.79 12.44 -5.50
C MET A 117 -9.27 12.39 -5.92
N GLY A 118 -9.86 13.52 -6.27
CA GLY A 118 -11.27 13.60 -6.66
C GLY A 118 -12.25 13.60 -5.49
N ARG A 119 -11.81 14.14 -4.37
CA ARG A 119 -12.60 14.20 -3.13
C ARG A 119 -13.03 15.62 -2.80
#